data_819c421067e64c3a4fa09c8b1703e120
#
_entry.id   819c421067e64c3a4fa09c8b1703e120
#
_cell.length_a   1.000
_cell.length_b   1.000
_cell.length_c   1.000
_cell.angle_alpha   90.00
_cell.angle_beta   90.00
_cell.angle_gamma   90.00
#
_symmetry.space_group_name_H-M   'P 1'
#
loop_
_entity.id
_entity.type
_entity.pdbx_description
1 polymer ?
#
loop_
_entity_poly.entity_id
_entity_poly.type
_entity_poly.pdbx_seq_one_letter_code
_entity_poly.pdbx_strand_id
1 'polypeptide(L)'
;MTGGEGREVYRVDAPPTTMNKGLTPGDICMPPMPTPALIVRQEGNNAQTHPFVSVYEAYKKSSPNVLGVEALQGDDDCIGLKVNTADGYADYLFSVTDMQAHHPSGHVSFCGSLGVIREKEGKLQLMYLGCGRSLKKGNFVLESDRDVYAAIYMRHGVWYYSATGPVRVKMGKETKDLDEGYNQKL
;
A
#
# COMPACT_ATOMS: atom_id res chain seq x y z
N MET A 1 11.55 -10.93 -3.15
CA MET A 1 10.35 -11.62 -3.66
C MET A 1 10.06 -12.79 -2.76
N THR A 2 8.95 -12.79 -2.06
CA THR A 2 8.45 -13.98 -1.37
C THR A 2 7.77 -14.85 -2.44
N GLY A 3 8.48 -15.86 -2.93
CA GLY A 3 7.92 -16.86 -3.83
C GLY A 3 6.92 -17.71 -3.06
N GLY A 4 5.63 -17.66 -3.39
CA GLY A 4 4.67 -18.68 -3.00
C GLY A 4 4.97 -19.99 -3.73
N GLU A 5 4.56 -21.11 -3.14
CA GLU A 5 4.69 -22.42 -3.76
C GLU A 5 4.00 -22.41 -5.16
N GLY A 6 4.69 -22.90 -6.19
CA GLY A 6 4.20 -22.90 -7.58
C GLY A 6 4.36 -21.57 -8.34
N ARG A 7 5.10 -20.59 -7.83
CA ARG A 7 5.43 -19.35 -8.54
C ARG A 7 6.76 -19.44 -9.26
N GLU A 8 6.74 -19.03 -10.51
CA GLU A 8 7.92 -18.89 -11.35
C GLU A 8 8.08 -17.44 -11.79
N VAL A 9 9.32 -16.96 -11.83
CA VAL A 9 9.65 -15.60 -12.26
C VAL A 9 10.61 -15.69 -13.43
N TYR A 10 10.21 -15.12 -14.55
CA TYR A 10 11.02 -15.07 -15.77
C TYR A 10 11.42 -13.62 -16.05
N ARG A 11 12.69 -13.42 -16.33
CA ARG A 11 13.17 -12.20 -17.00
C ARG A 11 13.19 -12.48 -18.50
N VAL A 12 12.47 -11.67 -19.24
CA VAL A 12 12.36 -11.80 -20.70
C VAL A 12 12.67 -10.46 -21.37
N ASP A 13 13.08 -10.52 -22.61
CA ASP A 13 13.20 -9.36 -23.47
C ASP A 13 11.93 -9.29 -24.32
N ALA A 14 11.01 -8.40 -23.94
CA ALA A 14 9.79 -8.16 -24.69
C ALA A 14 10.06 -7.37 -25.97
N PRO A 15 9.23 -7.53 -27.01
CA PRO A 15 9.30 -6.69 -28.20
C PRO A 15 9.19 -5.21 -27.79
N PRO A 16 9.92 -4.31 -28.47
CA PRO A 16 9.83 -2.89 -28.20
C PRO A 16 8.40 -2.40 -28.45
N THR A 17 7.80 -1.76 -27.46
CA THR A 17 6.49 -1.12 -27.61
C THR A 17 6.72 0.24 -28.23
N THR A 18 6.34 0.43 -29.48
CA THR A 18 6.24 1.75 -30.10
C THR A 18 4.96 2.42 -29.62
N MET A 19 5.04 3.21 -28.55
CA MET A 19 3.91 3.99 -28.03
C MET A 19 3.69 5.32 -28.77
N ASN A 20 4.08 5.45 -30.01
CA ASN A 20 3.94 6.68 -30.77
C ASN A 20 2.70 6.64 -31.65
N LYS A 21 1.52 6.80 -31.03
CA LYS A 21 0.35 7.26 -31.76
C LYS A 21 0.56 8.73 -32.16
N GLY A 22 0.95 8.96 -33.40
CA GLY A 22 1.04 10.33 -33.95
C GLY A 22 2.40 10.76 -34.47
N LEU A 23 3.42 9.91 -34.41
CA LEU A 23 4.68 10.17 -35.12
C LEU A 23 4.63 9.57 -36.53
N THR A 24 5.09 10.33 -37.49
CA THR A 24 5.21 9.87 -38.90
C THR A 24 6.30 8.80 -39.00
N PRO A 25 6.17 7.83 -39.94
CA PRO A 25 7.25 6.88 -40.22
C PRO A 25 8.51 7.67 -40.60
N GLY A 26 9.53 7.59 -39.75
CA GLY A 26 10.78 8.36 -39.90
C GLY A 26 11.18 9.13 -38.66
N ASP A 27 10.25 9.41 -37.74
CA ASP A 27 10.53 10.12 -36.48
C ASP A 27 11.16 9.23 -35.40
N ILE A 28 11.25 7.91 -35.64
CA ILE A 28 11.84 6.96 -34.67
C ILE A 28 13.29 6.70 -35.09
N CYS A 29 14.20 7.49 -34.59
CA CYS A 29 15.63 7.33 -34.83
C CYS A 29 16.33 6.34 -33.88
N MET A 30 15.61 5.59 -33.06
CA MET A 30 16.21 4.60 -32.16
C MET A 30 16.01 3.19 -32.71
N PRO A 31 17.07 2.37 -32.78
CA PRO A 31 16.92 0.95 -33.08
C PRO A 31 16.00 0.33 -32.04
N PRO A 32 15.13 -0.59 -32.42
CA PRO A 32 14.25 -1.28 -31.49
C PRO A 32 15.12 -2.03 -30.46
N MET A 33 15.20 -1.49 -29.26
CA MET A 33 15.85 -2.17 -28.15
C MET A 33 14.84 -3.06 -27.44
N PRO A 34 15.22 -4.30 -27.11
CA PRO A 34 14.37 -5.15 -26.29
C PRO A 34 14.01 -4.46 -24.98
N THR A 35 12.74 -4.53 -24.60
CA THR A 35 12.31 -3.99 -23.31
C THR A 35 12.40 -5.09 -22.25
N PRO A 36 13.28 -4.97 -21.25
CA PRO A 36 13.32 -5.94 -20.16
C PRO A 36 11.97 -6.02 -19.47
N ALA A 37 11.41 -7.21 -19.38
CA ALA A 37 10.14 -7.46 -18.70
C ALA A 37 10.29 -8.59 -17.68
N LEU A 38 9.49 -8.53 -16.63
CA LEU A 38 9.34 -9.62 -15.67
C LEU A 38 7.98 -10.26 -15.86
N ILE A 39 7.97 -11.57 -16.07
CA ILE A 39 6.76 -12.38 -16.10
C ILE A 39 6.73 -13.18 -14.81
N VAL A 40 5.66 -13.04 -14.04
CA VAL A 40 5.39 -13.85 -12.86
C VAL A 40 4.26 -14.80 -13.23
N ARG A 41 4.54 -16.10 -13.18
CA ARG A 41 3.58 -17.16 -13.47
C ARG A 41 3.28 -17.92 -12.19
N GLN A 42 2.02 -18.23 -11.98
CA GLN A 42 1.56 -19.12 -10.93
C GLN A 42 0.70 -20.22 -11.53
N GLU A 43 1.03 -21.46 -11.20
CA GLU A 43 0.26 -22.64 -11.58
C GLU A 43 -0.48 -23.22 -10.37
N GLY A 44 -1.63 -23.82 -10.62
CA GLY A 44 -2.42 -24.53 -9.62
C GLY A 44 -3.91 -24.25 -9.72
N ASN A 45 -4.70 -25.08 -9.07
CA ASN A 45 -6.17 -24.95 -9.08
C ASN A 45 -6.66 -23.69 -8.35
N ASN A 46 -5.83 -23.11 -7.47
CA ASN A 46 -6.14 -21.93 -6.68
C ASN A 46 -5.29 -20.71 -7.10
N ALA A 47 -4.72 -20.73 -8.31
CA ALA A 47 -3.83 -19.65 -8.76
C ALA A 47 -4.52 -18.27 -8.75
N GLN A 48 -5.84 -18.21 -8.93
CA GLN A 48 -6.62 -16.98 -8.94
C GLN A 48 -6.92 -16.43 -7.54
N THR A 49 -6.80 -17.24 -6.49
CA THR A 49 -7.07 -16.84 -5.09
C THR A 49 -5.86 -16.20 -4.43
N HIS A 50 -4.67 -16.31 -5.03
CA HIS A 50 -3.45 -15.74 -4.47
C HIS A 50 -2.99 -14.54 -5.31
N PRO A 51 -3.21 -13.33 -4.83
CA PRO A 51 -2.88 -12.11 -5.58
C PRO A 51 -1.37 -11.95 -5.76
N PHE A 52 -0.99 -11.31 -6.86
CA PHE A 52 0.39 -10.88 -7.09
C PHE A 52 0.62 -9.53 -6.45
N VAL A 53 1.66 -9.43 -5.63
CA VAL A 53 2.07 -8.19 -5.01
C VAL A 53 3.50 -7.86 -5.43
N SER A 54 3.72 -6.65 -5.89
CA SER A 54 5.03 -6.16 -6.30
C SER A 54 5.28 -4.79 -5.72
N VAL A 55 6.50 -4.58 -5.24
CA VAL A 55 6.99 -3.28 -4.79
C VAL A 55 8.07 -2.82 -5.78
N TYR A 56 7.85 -1.67 -6.38
CA TYR A 56 8.78 -1.06 -7.32
C TYR A 56 9.38 0.21 -6.71
N GLU A 57 10.68 0.31 -6.76
CA GLU A 57 11.40 1.49 -6.34
C GLU A 57 12.21 2.07 -7.49
N ALA A 58 11.97 3.33 -7.82
CA ALA A 58 12.83 4.10 -8.72
C ALA A 58 13.91 4.82 -7.88
N TYR A 59 15.17 4.45 -8.03
CA TYR A 59 16.26 5.05 -7.27
C TYR A 59 17.45 5.39 -8.14
N LYS A 60 18.27 6.35 -7.68
CA LYS A 60 19.56 6.64 -8.29
C LYS A 60 20.55 5.51 -7.97
N LYS A 61 21.44 5.19 -8.90
CA LYS A 61 22.34 4.04 -8.97
C LYS A 61 23.06 3.62 -7.67
N SER A 62 23.12 4.47 -6.66
CA SER A 62 23.88 4.22 -5.43
C SER A 62 23.07 4.27 -4.13
N SER A 63 21.79 4.53 -4.19
CA SER A 63 21.01 4.80 -2.96
C SER A 63 19.57 4.29 -3.03
N PRO A 64 19.37 2.96 -3.00
CA PRO A 64 18.05 2.42 -2.79
C PRO A 64 17.57 2.82 -1.39
N ASN A 65 16.31 3.23 -1.27
CA ASN A 65 15.70 3.58 0.00
C ASN A 65 14.97 2.41 0.64
N VAL A 66 14.42 1.49 -0.15
CA VAL A 66 13.77 0.29 0.35
C VAL A 66 14.82 -0.70 0.85
N LEU A 67 14.83 -0.94 2.16
CA LEU A 67 15.73 -1.89 2.82
C LEU A 67 15.16 -3.31 2.84
N GLY A 68 13.85 -3.45 2.88
CA GLY A 68 13.19 -4.75 2.92
C GLY A 68 11.68 -4.65 2.79
N VAL A 69 11.09 -5.73 2.31
CA VAL A 69 9.65 -5.94 2.20
C VAL A 69 9.31 -7.25 2.87
N GLU A 70 8.40 -7.20 3.83
CA GLU A 70 7.94 -8.35 4.60
C GLU A 70 6.45 -8.55 4.31
N ALA A 71 6.05 -9.80 4.01
CA ALA A 71 4.64 -10.16 4.02
C ALA A 71 4.17 -10.27 5.47
N LEU A 72 3.09 -9.59 5.80
CA LEU A 72 2.46 -9.72 7.11
C LEU A 72 1.54 -10.93 7.11
N GLN A 73 1.53 -11.68 8.22
CA GLN A 73 0.59 -12.77 8.38
C GLN A 73 -0.83 -12.22 8.50
N GLY A 74 -1.73 -12.76 7.70
CA GLY A 74 -3.15 -12.43 7.65
C GLY A 74 -3.94 -13.64 7.18
N ASP A 75 -5.21 -13.42 6.88
CA ASP A 75 -6.06 -14.39 6.19
C ASP A 75 -5.84 -14.34 4.67
N ASP A 76 -6.40 -15.33 3.94
CA ASP A 76 -6.21 -15.47 2.49
C ASP A 76 -6.82 -14.29 1.69
N ASP A 77 -7.76 -13.55 2.27
CA ASP A 77 -8.44 -12.42 1.64
C ASP A 77 -7.75 -11.08 1.88
N CYS A 78 -6.72 -11.05 2.74
CA CYS A 78 -5.98 -9.84 3.09
C CYS A 78 -4.51 -9.92 2.69
N ILE A 79 -4.10 -8.97 1.85
CA ILE A 79 -2.69 -8.75 1.58
C ILE A 79 -2.18 -7.71 2.56
N GLY A 80 -1.23 -8.12 3.39
CA GLY A 80 -0.50 -7.22 4.28
C GLY A 80 0.99 -7.19 3.90
N LEU A 81 1.54 -5.98 3.77
CA LEU A 81 2.97 -5.77 3.55
C LEU A 81 3.52 -4.79 4.56
N LYS A 82 4.76 -5.02 4.98
CA LYS A 82 5.58 -4.04 5.67
C LYS A 82 6.79 -3.70 4.83
N VAL A 83 6.99 -2.42 4.54
CA VAL A 83 8.12 -1.90 3.78
C VAL A 83 8.98 -1.05 4.71
N ASN A 84 10.24 -1.44 4.88
CA ASN A 84 11.22 -0.71 5.69
C ASN A 84 12.13 0.12 4.77
N THR A 85 12.40 1.37 5.16
CA THR A 85 13.19 2.30 4.37
C THR A 85 14.43 2.80 5.10
N ALA A 86 15.45 3.22 4.34
CA ALA A 86 16.74 3.68 4.87
C ALA A 86 16.64 4.99 5.66
N ASP A 87 15.63 5.81 5.39
CA ASP A 87 15.34 7.05 6.11
C ASP A 87 14.46 6.84 7.35
N GLY A 88 14.33 5.58 7.80
CA GLY A 88 13.73 5.19 9.06
C GLY A 88 12.21 5.08 9.05
N TYR A 89 11.58 5.04 7.87
CA TYR A 89 10.15 4.76 7.78
C TYR A 89 9.86 3.26 7.73
N ALA A 90 8.73 2.89 8.31
CA ALA A 90 8.09 1.61 8.17
C ALA A 90 6.65 1.84 7.68
N ASP A 91 6.36 1.38 6.48
CA ASP A 91 5.04 1.47 5.87
C ASP A 91 4.34 0.12 5.96
N TYR A 92 3.15 0.10 6.53
CA TYR A 92 2.25 -1.04 6.57
C TYR A 92 1.13 -0.79 5.57
N LEU A 93 0.97 -1.70 4.62
CA LEU A 93 -0.01 -1.58 3.54
C LEU A 93 -0.92 -2.80 3.58
N PHE A 94 -2.22 -2.57 3.49
CA PHE A 94 -3.25 -3.60 3.49
C PHE A 94 -4.17 -3.41 2.30
N SER A 95 -4.47 -4.48 1.61
CA SER A 95 -5.46 -4.52 0.55
C SER A 95 -6.26 -5.81 0.68
N VAL A 96 -7.57 -5.72 0.56
CA VAL A 96 -8.48 -6.85 0.76
C VAL A 96 -9.49 -6.96 -0.38
N THR A 97 -10.01 -8.16 -0.57
CA THR A 97 -11.12 -8.43 -1.49
C THR A 97 -12.47 -8.30 -0.81
N ASP A 98 -12.59 -8.72 0.45
CA ASP A 98 -13.79 -8.52 1.29
C ASP A 98 -13.62 -7.30 2.21
N MET A 99 -14.16 -6.17 1.77
CA MET A 99 -14.09 -4.90 2.52
C MET A 99 -14.92 -4.87 3.80
N GLN A 100 -15.84 -5.81 4.00
CA GLN A 100 -16.74 -5.84 5.14
C GLN A 100 -16.22 -6.72 6.29
N ALA A 101 -15.30 -7.61 5.99
CA ALA A 101 -14.68 -8.46 7.00
C ALA A 101 -13.59 -7.70 7.78
N HIS A 102 -13.35 -8.14 9.02
CA HIS A 102 -12.22 -7.70 9.81
C HIS A 102 -11.02 -8.62 9.57
N HIS A 103 -9.94 -8.05 9.09
CA HIS A 103 -8.72 -8.75 8.76
C HIS A 103 -7.64 -8.47 9.83
N PRO A 104 -7.36 -9.40 10.74
CA PRO A 104 -6.24 -9.29 11.65
C PRO A 104 -4.93 -9.58 10.92
N SER A 105 -3.93 -8.75 11.11
CA SER A 105 -2.59 -8.97 10.57
C SER A 105 -1.54 -8.52 11.59
N GLY A 106 -1.04 -9.46 12.37
CA GLY A 106 -0.13 -9.18 13.48
C GLY A 106 -0.76 -8.24 14.52
N HIS A 107 -0.19 -7.05 14.66
CA HIS A 107 -0.68 -6.02 15.60
C HIS A 107 -1.66 -5.02 14.96
N VAL A 108 -2.07 -5.27 13.72
CA VAL A 108 -2.99 -4.43 12.96
C VAL A 108 -4.31 -5.16 12.78
N SER A 109 -5.41 -4.43 12.89
CA SER A 109 -6.74 -4.90 12.51
C SER A 109 -7.31 -3.91 11.51
N PHE A 110 -7.85 -4.43 10.42
CA PHE A 110 -8.29 -3.66 9.28
C PHE A 110 -9.66 -4.13 8.78
N CYS A 111 -10.52 -3.17 8.42
CA CYS A 111 -11.80 -3.40 7.74
C CYS A 111 -12.00 -2.27 6.73
N GLY A 112 -11.88 -2.59 5.44
CA GLY A 112 -11.92 -1.62 4.34
C GLY A 112 -11.19 -2.14 3.10
N SER A 113 -11.15 -1.38 2.02
CA SER A 113 -10.50 -1.80 0.77
C SER A 113 -8.98 -1.61 0.77
N LEU A 114 -8.52 -0.52 1.38
CA LEU A 114 -7.10 -0.16 1.44
C LEU A 114 -6.77 0.47 2.79
N GLY A 115 -5.74 -0.03 3.45
CA GLY A 115 -5.19 0.53 4.68
C GLY A 115 -3.72 0.89 4.53
N VAL A 116 -3.32 2.04 5.03
CA VAL A 116 -1.91 2.42 5.11
C VAL A 116 -1.59 2.98 6.48
N ILE A 117 -0.52 2.47 7.09
CA ILE A 117 0.04 3.05 8.32
C ILE A 117 1.51 3.33 8.05
N ARG A 118 1.93 4.56 8.32
CA ARG A 118 3.34 4.96 8.25
C ARG A 118 3.85 5.33 9.61
N GLU A 119 4.97 4.77 9.97
CA GLU A 119 5.73 5.12 11.17
C GLU A 119 7.11 5.62 10.79
N LYS A 120 7.65 6.52 11.59
CA LYS A 120 9.06 6.90 11.54
C LYS A 120 9.67 6.61 12.90
N GLU A 121 10.69 5.74 12.93
CA GLU A 121 11.36 5.33 14.17
C GLU A 121 10.35 4.88 15.26
N GLY A 122 9.33 4.10 14.84
CA GLY A 122 8.27 3.60 15.72
C GLY A 122 7.21 4.62 16.14
N LYS A 123 7.27 5.87 15.63
CA LYS A 123 6.27 6.91 15.89
C LYS A 123 5.33 7.06 14.71
N LEU A 124 4.04 7.01 14.98
CA LEU A 124 3.02 7.18 13.95
C LEU A 124 3.20 8.52 13.21
N GLN A 125 3.11 8.48 11.89
CA GLN A 125 3.15 9.63 10.99
C GLN A 125 1.89 9.76 10.16
N LEU A 126 1.26 8.62 9.81
CA LEU A 126 0.07 8.59 8.97
C LEU A 126 -0.72 7.31 9.25
N MET A 127 -2.04 7.44 9.28
CA MET A 127 -2.99 6.36 9.03
C MET A 127 -3.92 6.79 7.91
N TYR A 128 -4.15 5.89 6.96
CA TYR A 128 -5.11 6.08 5.87
C TYR A 128 -6.03 4.87 5.78
N LEU A 129 -7.31 5.14 5.74
CA LEU A 129 -8.40 4.19 5.57
C LEU A 129 -9.10 4.51 4.26
N GLY A 130 -9.01 3.61 3.29
CA GLY A 130 -9.64 3.75 1.99
C GLY A 130 -10.88 2.89 1.88
N CYS A 131 -12.03 3.51 1.75
CA CYS A 131 -13.35 2.87 1.69
C CYS A 131 -13.52 1.79 2.76
N GLY A 132 -13.57 2.21 4.02
CA GLY A 132 -13.60 1.26 5.14
C GLY A 132 -14.11 1.83 6.42
N ARG A 133 -14.16 0.98 7.45
CA ARG A 133 -14.74 1.29 8.76
C ARG A 133 -13.72 1.30 9.88
N SER A 134 -12.60 0.59 9.76
CA SER A 134 -11.62 0.63 10.83
C SER A 134 -10.20 0.29 10.37
N LEU A 135 -9.24 0.99 10.97
CA LEU A 135 -7.82 0.67 10.89
C LEU A 135 -7.24 0.88 12.28
N LYS A 136 -6.65 -0.18 12.86
CA LYS A 136 -6.15 -0.16 14.25
C LYS A 136 -4.73 -0.71 14.30
N LYS A 137 -3.85 -0.03 15.03
CA LYS A 137 -2.52 -0.52 15.37
C LYS A 137 -2.16 -0.10 16.78
N GLY A 138 -2.12 -1.08 17.68
CA GLY A 138 -1.88 -0.80 19.10
C GLY A 138 -2.89 0.19 19.68
N ASN A 139 -2.41 1.33 20.20
CA ASN A 139 -3.25 2.38 20.77
C ASN A 139 -3.74 3.43 19.76
N PHE A 140 -3.47 3.21 18.48
CA PHE A 140 -3.95 4.07 17.40
C PHE A 140 -5.14 3.43 16.72
N VAL A 141 -6.23 4.17 16.61
CA VAL A 141 -7.49 3.72 16.01
C VAL A 141 -8.04 4.83 15.12
N LEU A 142 -8.45 4.45 13.92
CA LEU A 142 -9.25 5.25 13.01
C LEU A 142 -10.47 4.42 12.67
N GLU A 143 -11.66 4.86 13.08
CA GLU A 143 -12.88 4.08 12.91
C GLU A 143 -14.09 4.95 12.57
N SER A 144 -15.05 4.35 11.87
CA SER A 144 -16.32 4.95 11.48
C SER A 144 -17.44 3.89 11.55
N ASP A 145 -18.67 4.31 11.71
CA ASP A 145 -19.86 3.46 11.65
C ASP A 145 -20.29 3.12 10.21
N ARG A 146 -19.72 3.80 9.22
CA ARG A 146 -19.96 3.60 7.80
C ARG A 146 -18.64 3.60 7.01
N ASP A 147 -18.71 3.20 5.75
CA ASP A 147 -17.54 3.21 4.88
C ASP A 147 -17.14 4.65 4.54
N VAL A 148 -15.91 5.00 4.87
CA VAL A 148 -15.33 6.33 4.63
C VAL A 148 -13.96 6.23 3.99
N TYR A 149 -13.53 7.31 3.37
CA TYR A 149 -12.13 7.59 3.11
C TYR A 149 -11.64 8.54 4.19
N ALA A 150 -10.64 8.13 4.95
CA ALA A 150 -10.14 8.95 6.03
C ALA A 150 -8.63 8.84 6.17
N ALA A 151 -8.01 9.93 6.55
CA ALA A 151 -6.59 10.01 6.86
C ALA A 151 -6.35 10.86 8.10
N ILE A 152 -5.43 10.43 8.94
CA ILE A 152 -4.77 11.29 9.93
C ILE A 152 -3.28 11.30 9.59
N TYR A 153 -2.66 12.45 9.62
CA TYR A 153 -1.26 12.59 9.23
C TYR A 153 -0.58 13.75 9.93
N MET A 154 0.72 13.58 10.15
CA MET A 154 1.57 14.60 10.75
C MET A 154 2.23 15.47 9.68
N ARG A 155 2.13 16.79 9.82
CA ARG A 155 2.82 17.76 8.96
C ARG A 155 3.44 18.84 9.83
N HIS A 156 4.75 19.00 9.73
CA HIS A 156 5.51 19.98 10.54
C HIS A 156 5.23 19.89 12.05
N GLY A 157 5.14 18.67 12.60
CA GLY A 157 4.89 18.45 14.02
C GLY A 157 3.44 18.64 14.48
N VAL A 158 2.52 18.91 13.57
CA VAL A 158 1.09 19.10 13.84
C VAL A 158 0.28 18.02 13.15
N TRP A 159 -0.71 17.46 13.85
CA TRP A 159 -1.63 16.51 13.31
C TRP A 159 -2.76 17.18 12.53
N TYR A 160 -3.08 16.59 11.40
CA TYR A 160 -4.19 16.96 10.52
C TYR A 160 -5.03 15.74 10.21
N TYR A 161 -6.26 15.98 9.79
CA TYR A 161 -7.12 14.93 9.26
C TYR A 161 -7.85 15.36 7.98
N SER A 162 -8.27 14.36 7.23
CA SER A 162 -9.23 14.48 6.13
C SER A 162 -10.15 13.27 6.18
N ALA A 163 -11.45 13.48 6.09
CA ALA A 163 -12.43 12.40 6.10
C ALA A 163 -13.66 12.76 5.26
N THR A 164 -14.23 11.78 4.57
CA THR A 164 -15.47 11.93 3.78
C THR A 164 -16.73 11.67 4.60
N GLY A 165 -16.61 11.57 5.90
CA GLY A 165 -17.70 11.39 6.85
C GLY A 165 -17.19 11.34 8.28
N PRO A 166 -18.08 11.19 9.28
CA PRO A 166 -17.69 11.15 10.68
C PRO A 166 -16.73 10.01 10.98
N VAL A 167 -15.70 10.30 11.74
CA VAL A 167 -14.69 9.33 12.17
C VAL A 167 -14.34 9.54 13.64
N ARG A 168 -14.04 8.44 14.32
CA ARG A 168 -13.42 8.45 15.63
C ARG A 168 -11.93 8.15 15.50
N VAL A 169 -11.12 9.03 16.08
CA VAL A 169 -9.68 8.92 16.10
C VAL A 169 -9.21 8.73 17.53
N LYS A 170 -8.49 7.65 17.80
CA LYS A 170 -7.80 7.44 19.07
C LYS A 170 -6.29 7.49 18.85
N MET A 171 -5.61 8.32 19.62
CA MET A 171 -4.16 8.45 19.63
C MET A 171 -3.65 8.32 21.07
N GLY A 172 -3.19 7.12 21.42
CA GLY A 172 -2.78 6.82 22.79
C GLY A 172 -3.97 6.83 23.76
N LYS A 173 -3.99 7.82 24.66
CA LYS A 173 -5.09 8.00 25.64
C LYS A 173 -6.18 8.95 25.19
N GLU A 174 -5.91 9.75 24.17
CA GLU A 174 -6.85 10.73 23.64
C GLU A 174 -7.77 10.11 22.58
N THR A 175 -9.04 10.48 22.64
CA THR A 175 -10.06 10.08 21.64
C THR A 175 -10.80 11.33 21.21
N LYS A 176 -10.98 11.49 19.90
CA LYS A 176 -11.72 12.60 19.29
C LYS A 176 -12.72 12.04 18.28
N ASP A 177 -13.94 12.53 18.32
CA ASP A 177 -14.91 12.37 17.26
C ASP A 177 -14.80 13.57 16.32
N LEU A 178 -14.65 13.32 15.03
CA LEU A 178 -14.39 14.30 14.00
C LEU A 178 -15.45 14.18 12.92
N ASP A 179 -15.95 15.31 12.46
CA ASP A 179 -16.88 15.38 11.33
C ASP A 179 -16.14 15.26 10.00
N GLU A 180 -16.93 15.23 8.92
CA GLU A 180 -16.38 15.35 7.57
C GLU A 180 -15.53 16.62 7.45
N GLY A 181 -14.37 16.49 6.84
CA GLY A 181 -13.46 17.61 6.71
C GLY A 181 -12.26 17.29 5.82
N TYR A 182 -11.62 18.34 5.33
CA TYR A 182 -10.43 18.21 4.50
C TYR A 182 -9.31 19.11 5.02
N ASN A 183 -8.12 18.52 5.25
CA ASN A 183 -6.93 19.23 5.79
C ASN A 183 -7.20 20.02 7.08
N GLN A 184 -8.08 19.50 7.93
CA GLN A 184 -8.39 20.14 9.22
C GLN A 184 -7.29 19.82 10.24
N LYS A 185 -6.96 20.80 11.07
CA LYS A 185 -6.05 20.59 12.20
C LYS A 185 -6.77 19.79 13.28
N LEU A 186 -6.09 18.79 13.83
CA LEU A 186 -6.59 17.86 14.84
C LEU A 186 -6.46 18.41 16.24
#